data_25198682bcc823b4f990c32cc88544c9
#
_entry.id   25198682bcc823b4f990c32cc88544c9
#
_cell.length_a   1.000
_cell.length_b   1.000
_cell.length_c   1.000
_cell.angle_alpha   90.00
_cell.angle_beta   90.00
_cell.angle_gamma   90.00
#
_symmetry.space_group_name_H-M   'P 1'
#
loop_
_entity.id
_entity.type
_entity.pdbx_description
1 polymer ?
#
loop_
_entity_poly.entity_id
_entity_poly.type
_entity_poly.pdbx_seq_one_letter_code
_entity_poly.pdbx_strand_id
1 'polypeptide(L)' 'DANPTQGGGDDDLAALEECRLAVEQLVLAQGQPVELLPRNERVRRLQAELAARYQLASAEFGSGRQQRLRIFPR' A
#
# COMPACT_ATOMS: atom_id res chain seq x y z
N ASP A 1 3.84 4.35 -27.12
CA ASP A 1 3.78 4.25 -26.66
C ASP A 1 3.51 4.13 -25.75
N ALA A 2 3.45 4.10 -25.52
CA ALA A 2 3.18 4.02 -24.78
C ALA A 2 2.95 4.11 -23.88
N ASN A 3 2.91 4.22 -23.64
CA ASN A 3 2.73 4.26 -22.72
C ASN A 3 1.97 4.34 -22.03
N PRO A 4 1.71 4.28 -22.24
CA PRO A 4 1.01 4.55 -21.43
C PRO A 4 0.49 3.92 -20.49
N THR A 5 0.38 3.59 -20.76
CA THR A 5 0.07 2.98 -20.04
C THR A 5 0.43 2.87 -18.97
N GLN A 6 1.12 3.02 -19.14
CA GLN A 6 1.66 3.01 -18.03
C GLN A 6 0.94 3.31 -16.99
N GLY A 7 0.37 3.98 -17.12
CA GLY A 7 -0.26 4.44 -16.06
C GLY A 7 -0.79 3.43 -15.16
N GLY A 8 -1.81 2.82 -15.48
CA GLY A 8 -2.53 2.03 -14.53
C GLY A 8 -1.78 0.81 -14.04
N GLY A 9 -1.37 -0.05 -14.93
CA GLY A 9 -0.85 -1.34 -14.53
C GLY A 9 0.46 -1.26 -13.76
N ASP A 10 1.38 -0.44 -14.26
CA ASP A 10 2.68 -0.33 -13.62
C ASP A 10 2.56 0.28 -12.24
N ASP A 11 1.72 1.29 -12.09
CA ASP A 11 1.52 1.92 -10.79
C ASP A 11 0.90 0.95 -9.80
N ASP A 12 -0.06 0.15 -10.25
CA ASP A 12 -0.69 -0.83 -9.37
C ASP A 12 0.32 -1.87 -8.90
N LEU A 13 1.11 -2.39 -9.82
CA LEU A 13 2.10 -3.40 -9.46
C LEU A 13 3.14 -2.83 -8.51
N ALA A 14 3.63 -1.62 -8.79
CA ALA A 14 4.61 -0.99 -7.91
C ALA A 14 4.04 -0.75 -6.53
N ALA A 15 2.80 -0.30 -6.46
CA ALA A 15 2.16 -0.02 -5.19
C ALA A 15 1.93 -1.29 -4.38
N LEU A 16 1.53 -2.37 -5.04
CA LEU A 16 1.31 -3.63 -4.34
C LEU A 16 2.63 -4.24 -3.89
N GLU A 17 3.68 -4.10 -4.71
CA GLU A 17 4.99 -4.58 -4.31
C GLU A 17 5.53 -3.79 -3.13
N GLU A 18 5.35 -2.46 -3.15
CA GLU A 18 5.73 -1.63 -2.01
C GLU A 18 5.02 -2.11 -0.74
N CYS A 19 3.74 -2.36 -0.85
CA CYS A 19 2.94 -2.80 0.29
C CYS A 19 3.43 -4.16 0.79
N ARG A 20 3.66 -5.10 -0.12
CA ARG A 20 4.10 -6.43 0.25
C ARG A 20 5.44 -6.39 0.96
N LEU A 21 6.39 -5.63 0.41
CA LEU A 21 7.71 -5.53 1.02
C LEU A 21 7.65 -4.88 2.38
N ALA A 22 6.85 -3.82 2.51
CA ALA A 22 6.71 -3.14 3.80
C ALA A 22 6.10 -4.08 4.83
N VAL A 23 5.09 -4.85 4.43
CA VAL A 23 4.47 -5.80 5.35
C VAL A 23 5.48 -6.85 5.79
N GLU A 24 6.18 -7.45 4.83
CA GLU A 24 7.07 -8.57 5.16
C GLU A 24 8.30 -8.12 5.92
N GLN A 25 8.88 -6.99 5.53
CA GLN A 25 10.19 -6.61 6.07
C GLN A 25 10.10 -5.71 7.28
N LEU A 26 9.00 -4.99 7.45
CA LEU A 26 8.89 -4.06 8.57
C LEU A 26 7.79 -4.46 9.54
N VAL A 27 6.60 -4.74 9.06
CA VAL A 27 5.49 -5.02 9.97
C VAL A 27 5.64 -6.39 10.59
N LEU A 28 5.84 -7.42 9.78
CA LEU A 28 5.92 -8.79 10.29
C LEU A 28 7.28 -9.06 10.91
N ALA A 29 8.36 -8.62 10.25
CA ALA A 29 9.70 -8.94 10.73
C ALA A 29 10.10 -8.12 11.95
N GLN A 30 9.67 -6.85 12.01
CA GLN A 30 10.14 -5.94 13.06
C GLN A 30 9.03 -5.44 13.96
N GLY A 31 7.77 -5.77 13.68
CA GLY A 31 6.67 -5.34 14.52
C GLY A 31 6.43 -3.85 14.49
N GLN A 32 6.74 -3.19 13.38
CA GLN A 32 6.61 -1.75 13.27
C GLN A 32 5.50 -1.38 12.30
N PRO A 33 4.76 -0.30 12.58
CA PRO A 33 3.79 0.20 11.61
C PRO A 33 4.52 0.86 10.45
N VAL A 34 3.87 0.88 9.28
CA VAL A 34 4.45 1.52 8.11
C VAL A 34 3.40 2.40 7.44
N GLU A 35 3.86 3.49 6.85
CA GLU A 35 3.03 4.33 5.99
C GLU A 35 3.50 4.13 4.56
N LEU A 36 2.54 3.87 3.67
CA LEU A 36 2.86 3.70 2.27
C LEU A 36 2.79 5.05 1.57
N LEU A 37 3.36 5.11 0.37
CA LEU A 37 3.30 6.35 -0.42
C LEU A 37 1.85 6.68 -0.77
N PRO A 38 1.53 7.96 -0.94
CA PRO A 38 0.17 8.34 -1.34
C PRO A 38 -0.21 7.70 -2.67
N ARG A 39 -1.42 7.16 -2.72
CA ARG A 39 -1.96 6.51 -3.91
C ARG A 39 -3.43 6.88 -4.05
N ASN A 40 -4.01 6.60 -5.21
CA ASN A 40 -5.43 6.86 -5.39
C ASN A 40 -6.26 5.83 -4.62
N GLU A 41 -7.56 6.07 -4.56
CA GLU A 41 -8.45 5.25 -3.75
C GLU A 41 -8.43 3.78 -4.18
N ARG A 42 -8.44 3.54 -5.48
CA ARG A 42 -8.46 2.16 -5.97
C ARG A 42 -7.21 1.39 -5.51
N VAL A 43 -6.06 2.03 -5.61
CA VAL A 43 -4.80 1.40 -5.21
C VAL A 43 -4.77 1.20 -3.70
N ARG A 44 -5.21 2.22 -2.94
CA ARG A 44 -5.23 2.07 -1.48
C ARG A 44 -6.11 0.90 -1.06
N ARG A 45 -7.23 0.69 -1.75
CA ARG A 45 -8.09 -0.45 -1.45
C ARG A 45 -7.40 -1.77 -1.71
N LEU A 46 -6.66 -1.85 -2.82
CA LEU A 46 -5.90 -3.06 -3.12
C LEU A 46 -4.81 -3.32 -2.08
N GLN A 47 -4.15 -2.26 -1.64
CA GLN A 47 -3.13 -2.39 -0.60
C GLN A 47 -3.75 -2.84 0.72
N ALA A 48 -4.91 -2.30 1.06
CA ALA A 48 -5.59 -2.71 2.29
C ALA A 48 -6.01 -4.18 2.23
N GLU A 49 -6.46 -4.63 1.06
CA GLU A 49 -6.81 -6.03 0.90
C GLU A 49 -5.59 -6.93 1.05
N LEU A 50 -4.46 -6.48 0.53
CA LEU A 50 -3.22 -7.24 0.68
C LEU A 50 -2.83 -7.35 2.15
N ALA A 51 -2.90 -6.22 2.88
CA ALA A 51 -2.60 -6.24 4.31
C ALA A 51 -3.54 -7.18 5.05
N ALA A 52 -4.81 -7.18 4.66
CA ALA A 52 -5.79 -8.06 5.30
C ALA A 52 -5.47 -9.53 5.11
N ARG A 53 -4.87 -9.88 3.98
CA ARG A 53 -4.46 -11.27 3.74
C ARG A 53 -3.39 -11.71 4.73
N TYR A 54 -2.60 -10.76 5.24
CA TYR A 54 -1.62 -11.04 6.29
C TYR A 54 -2.23 -10.87 7.67
N GLN A 55 -3.54 -10.64 7.73
CA GLN A 55 -4.27 -10.44 8.97
C GLN A 55 -3.79 -9.22 9.75
N LEU A 56 -3.46 -8.16 9.02
CA LEU A 56 -3.01 -6.90 9.59
C LEU A 56 -4.07 -5.84 9.41
N ALA A 57 -4.19 -4.96 10.38
CA ALA A 57 -5.09 -3.82 10.32
C ALA A 57 -4.45 -2.70 9.50
N SER A 58 -5.28 -1.89 8.87
CA SER A 58 -4.80 -0.73 8.13
C SER A 58 -5.81 0.39 8.28
N ALA A 59 -5.35 1.61 8.01
CA ALA A 59 -6.22 2.80 8.07
C ALA A 59 -5.68 3.83 7.10
N GLU A 60 -6.56 4.73 6.66
CA GLU A 60 -6.18 5.79 5.72
C GLU A 60 -5.91 7.06 6.49
N PHE A 61 -4.86 7.76 6.09
CA PHE A 61 -4.44 9.02 6.69
C PHE A 61 -4.20 10.05 5.61
N GLY A 62 -4.30 11.33 5.98
CA GLY A 62 -4.07 12.39 5.05
C GLY A 62 -5.34 12.80 4.34
N SER A 63 -5.22 13.72 3.40
CA SER A 63 -6.38 14.18 2.64
C SER A 63 -5.94 14.52 1.21
N GLY A 64 -6.90 14.44 0.30
CA GLY A 64 -6.65 14.75 -1.09
C GLY A 64 -5.56 13.88 -1.67
N ARG A 65 -4.60 14.52 -2.30
CA ARG A 65 -3.50 13.79 -2.95
C ARG A 65 -2.51 13.22 -1.96
N GLN A 66 -2.63 13.58 -0.70
CA GLN A 66 -1.74 13.06 0.34
C GLN A 66 -2.33 11.86 1.06
N GLN A 67 -3.49 11.39 0.66
CA GLN A 67 -4.07 10.23 1.28
C GLN A 67 -3.22 9.00 1.03
N ARG A 68 -2.93 8.29 2.11
CA ARG A 68 -2.06 7.14 2.09
C ARG A 68 -2.54 6.12 3.10
N LEU A 69 -2.06 4.91 2.95
CA LEU A 69 -2.44 3.82 3.83
C LEU A 69 -1.35 3.60 4.87
N ARG A 70 -1.76 3.39 6.11
CA ARG A 70 -0.85 2.98 7.18
C ARG A 70 -1.25 1.57 7.61
N ILE A 71 -0.27 0.71 7.77
CA ILE A 71 -0.49 -0.68 8.15
C ILE A 71 0.11 -0.89 9.53
N PHE A 72 -0.65 -1.54 10.40
CA PHE A 72 -0.26 -1.69 11.80
C PHE A 72 0.11 -3.14 12.10
N PRO A 73 1.10 -3.35 12.99
CA PRO A 73 1.40 -4.70 13.45
C PRO A 73 0.27 -5.21 14.31
N ARG A 74 0.26 -6.53 14.48
CA ARG A 74 -0.73 -7.16 15.33
C ARG A 74 -0.49 -6.85 16.80
#